data_0aa2c7275eb8c9514afb70dee3d997f7
#
_entry.id   0aa2c7275eb8c9514afb70dee3d997f7
#
_cell.length_a   1.000
_cell.length_b   1.000
_cell.length_c   1.000
_cell.angle_alpha   90.00
_cell.angle_beta   90.00
_cell.angle_gamma   90.00
#
_symmetry.space_group_name_H-M   'P 1'
#
loop_
_entity.id
_entity.type
_entity.pdbx_description
1 polymer ?
#
loop_
_entity_poly.entity_id
_entity_poly.type
_entity_poly.pdbx_seq_one_letter_code
_entity_poly.pdbx_strand_id
1 'polypeptide(L)'
;MNNTPNTPDKDSVELKRIVIHYLMQWKLILGTFVVAVILAILYLTLIPRTYEIMARLLVQDMNEDTQSVSLGQAAGLMQSFGLGANMASNINIDDEMSTLMSNDMLRRMILKLGINVEYYKPGAFRYKMYKETPLQLSCDTTTALALLEDIKFKVKIASDGSAEVTTKQKSRDSYTFQFKSLPAVISLPDGQFTLSYTKNKVAPYKMTIKVVPPSWVAEDMAKEFLVEQVTKSSDVIEITCQDYDRQRGRDMLNTLISLYNEDAKLRNDKDASAAMNFINTRLSLITGELATTEDQIKSFKLKNNMTDIEYDVQFYTGQMQELEKGIIELQSQSHVIDLMTEYVRDPKNKNSLVPAIISEGGQEKGSSPLNDYNQKMLERLSLLQSSHPNNPLIKQADEQLDKLRQTVVVSFANSQKGIQQSINQLKGKEDVLLGKMGNVPTIERDYVEMKRQEEVYQGVYLLLLQKRESTMLTLGQQKDKAVTLDNAFVKRKAIHPRKLYAAIGIAAFTIVVPIFILLIGGLFSSLKEEYKRQKSTPAEE
;
A
#
# COMPACT_ATOMS: atom_id res chain seq x y z
N MET A 1 13.63 -25.29 78.02
CA MET A 1 13.93 -25.76 76.68
C MET A 1 12.97 -26.87 76.35
N ASN A 2 11.81 -26.52 75.76
CA ASN A 2 10.78 -27.49 75.36
C ASN A 2 10.99 -27.84 73.90
N ASN A 3 11.52 -29.01 73.64
CA ASN A 3 11.54 -29.64 72.31
C ASN A 3 10.15 -30.25 72.07
N THR A 4 9.29 -29.56 71.34
CA THR A 4 8.12 -30.18 70.73
C THR A 4 8.55 -30.93 69.49
N PRO A 5 8.22 -32.22 69.32
CA PRO A 5 8.48 -32.96 68.11
C PRO A 5 7.62 -32.39 66.97
N ASN A 6 8.28 -31.98 65.89
CA ASN A 6 7.69 -31.50 64.69
C ASN A 6 6.88 -32.64 64.04
N THR A 7 5.55 -32.68 64.28
CA THR A 7 4.67 -33.61 63.58
C THR A 7 4.62 -33.20 62.09
N PRO A 8 4.96 -34.10 61.18
CA PRO A 8 4.91 -33.77 59.73
C PRO A 8 3.47 -33.46 59.35
N ASP A 9 3.31 -32.31 58.72
CA ASP A 9 2.05 -31.79 58.20
C ASP A 9 1.29 -32.88 57.44
N LYS A 10 0.02 -33.16 57.84
CA LYS A 10 -0.82 -34.23 57.22
C LYS A 10 -0.84 -34.12 55.70
N ASP A 11 -0.85 -32.92 55.15
CA ASP A 11 -0.86 -32.65 53.72
C ASP A 11 0.45 -33.10 53.05
N SER A 12 1.60 -32.99 53.73
CA SER A 12 2.90 -33.45 53.21
C SER A 12 3.04 -34.97 53.18
N VAL A 13 2.33 -35.67 54.05
CA VAL A 13 2.30 -37.13 54.09
C VAL A 13 1.39 -37.70 53.00
N GLU A 14 0.25 -37.06 52.72
CA GLU A 14 -0.66 -37.45 51.63
C GLU A 14 -0.02 -37.21 50.26
N LEU A 15 0.62 -36.08 50.03
CA LEU A 15 1.37 -35.80 48.83
C LEU A 15 2.46 -36.84 48.55
N LYS A 16 3.27 -37.21 49.58
CA LYS A 16 4.30 -38.24 49.44
C LYS A 16 3.69 -39.61 49.08
N ARG A 17 2.52 -39.96 49.61
CA ARG A 17 1.84 -41.21 49.31
C ARG A 17 1.37 -41.27 47.87
N ILE A 18 0.78 -40.15 47.36
CA ILE A 18 0.37 -40.02 45.97
C ILE A 18 1.56 -40.14 45.01
N VAL A 19 2.66 -39.47 45.31
CA VAL A 19 3.88 -39.50 44.50
C VAL A 19 4.49 -40.90 44.46
N ILE A 20 4.57 -41.60 45.60
CA ILE A 20 5.09 -42.97 45.69
C ILE A 20 4.19 -43.93 44.89
N HIS A 21 2.86 -43.82 45.02
CA HIS A 21 1.92 -44.63 44.27
C HIS A 21 2.05 -44.42 42.76
N TYR A 22 2.23 -43.17 42.31
CA TYR A 22 2.49 -42.82 40.94
C TYR A 22 3.80 -43.46 40.43
N LEU A 23 4.87 -43.35 41.17
CA LEU A 23 6.18 -43.91 40.80
C LEU A 23 6.19 -45.47 40.80
N MET A 24 5.40 -46.11 41.64
CA MET A 24 5.25 -47.57 41.61
C MET A 24 4.60 -48.10 40.32
N GLN A 25 3.86 -47.27 39.60
CA GLN A 25 3.24 -47.66 38.31
C GLN A 25 4.12 -47.29 37.11
N TRP A 26 5.43 -47.47 37.23
CA TRP A 26 6.38 -47.14 36.17
C TRP A 26 6.06 -47.75 34.80
N LYS A 27 5.40 -48.91 34.75
CA LYS A 27 4.94 -49.56 33.47
C LYS A 27 3.91 -48.70 32.75
N LEU A 28 3.01 -48.06 33.48
CA LEU A 28 1.98 -47.16 32.92
C LEU A 28 2.64 -45.87 32.42
N ILE A 29 3.59 -45.32 33.20
CA ILE A 29 4.37 -44.13 32.80
C ILE A 29 5.18 -44.43 31.55
N LEU A 30 5.82 -45.58 31.47
CA LEU A 30 6.58 -46.00 30.30
C LEU A 30 5.67 -46.19 29.08
N GLY A 31 4.47 -46.76 29.24
CA GLY A 31 3.48 -46.92 28.19
C GLY A 31 3.01 -45.59 27.63
N THR A 32 2.66 -44.63 28.51
CA THR A 32 2.25 -43.29 28.11
C THR A 32 3.39 -42.49 27.47
N PHE A 33 4.63 -42.67 27.94
CA PHE A 33 5.80 -42.08 27.29
C PHE A 33 5.99 -42.58 25.86
N VAL A 34 5.91 -43.90 25.63
CA VAL A 34 6.00 -44.45 24.27
C VAL A 34 4.90 -43.93 23.34
N VAL A 35 3.66 -43.86 23.84
CA VAL A 35 2.55 -43.27 23.07
C VAL A 35 2.83 -41.79 22.79
N ALA A 36 3.29 -41.00 23.75
CA ALA A 36 3.63 -39.60 23.56
C ALA A 36 4.73 -39.40 22.51
N VAL A 37 5.76 -40.24 22.52
CA VAL A 37 6.83 -40.20 21.51
C VAL A 37 6.29 -40.55 20.13
N ILE A 38 5.44 -41.56 20.00
CA ILE A 38 4.80 -41.88 18.71
C ILE A 38 3.96 -40.71 18.20
N LEU A 39 3.14 -40.10 19.07
CA LEU A 39 2.33 -38.92 18.71
C LEU A 39 3.21 -37.73 18.33
N ALA A 40 4.31 -37.50 19.02
CA ALA A 40 5.25 -36.44 18.68
C ALA A 40 5.97 -36.70 17.34
N ILE A 41 6.35 -37.93 17.04
CA ILE A 41 6.90 -38.30 15.73
C ILE A 41 5.84 -38.09 14.64
N LEU A 42 4.61 -38.51 14.88
CA LEU A 42 3.48 -38.31 13.98
C LEU A 42 3.23 -36.81 13.73
N TYR A 43 3.25 -36.00 14.79
CA TYR A 43 3.16 -34.52 14.71
C TYR A 43 4.26 -33.94 13.82
N LEU A 44 5.53 -34.32 14.06
CA LEU A 44 6.70 -33.80 13.34
C LEU A 44 6.77 -34.25 11.88
N THR A 45 6.13 -35.38 11.52
CA THR A 45 6.13 -35.93 10.16
C THR A 45 4.91 -35.50 9.36
N LEU A 46 3.73 -35.36 9.99
CA LEU A 46 2.49 -34.98 9.30
C LEU A 46 2.34 -33.50 9.08
N ILE A 47 2.96 -32.65 9.94
CA ILE A 47 2.86 -31.20 9.77
C ILE A 47 3.93 -30.72 8.80
N PRO A 48 3.56 -30.02 7.72
CA PRO A 48 4.52 -29.48 6.77
C PRO A 48 5.46 -28.48 7.44
N ARG A 49 6.71 -28.48 7.01
CA ARG A 49 7.68 -27.49 7.47
C ARG A 49 7.34 -26.15 6.87
N THR A 50 7.09 -25.17 7.73
CA THR A 50 6.84 -23.78 7.33
C THR A 50 8.14 -22.99 7.43
N TYR A 51 8.43 -22.22 6.40
CA TYR A 51 9.62 -21.38 6.30
C TYR A 51 9.22 -19.92 6.32
N GLU A 52 10.09 -19.10 6.82
CA GLU A 52 9.99 -17.64 6.72
C GLU A 52 10.70 -17.19 5.43
N ILE A 53 9.99 -16.46 4.64
CA ILE A 53 10.49 -15.84 3.41
C ILE A 53 10.48 -14.34 3.62
N MET A 54 11.55 -13.67 3.26
CA MET A 54 11.70 -12.23 3.48
C MET A 54 12.32 -11.55 2.26
N ALA A 55 11.97 -10.28 2.08
CA ALA A 55 12.56 -9.38 1.10
C ALA A 55 12.79 -8.01 1.75
N ARG A 56 13.81 -7.29 1.31
CA ARG A 56 14.11 -5.93 1.76
C ARG A 56 14.06 -4.95 0.61
N LEU A 57 13.40 -3.86 0.84
CA LEU A 57 13.14 -2.81 -0.14
C LEU A 57 13.63 -1.49 0.40
N LEU A 58 14.32 -0.72 -0.43
CA LEU A 58 14.56 0.69 -0.20
C LEU A 58 13.47 1.47 -0.96
N VAL A 59 12.66 2.22 -0.23
CA VAL A 59 11.67 3.12 -0.83
C VAL A 59 12.34 4.43 -1.15
N GLN A 60 12.24 4.87 -2.41
CA GLN A 60 12.84 6.11 -2.90
C GLN A 60 11.75 7.07 -3.37
N ASP A 61 12.04 8.37 -3.24
CA ASP A 61 11.21 9.39 -3.88
C ASP A 61 11.47 9.39 -5.40
N MET A 62 10.41 9.21 -6.17
CA MET A 62 10.50 9.21 -7.64
C MET A 62 10.82 10.60 -8.20
N ASN A 63 10.65 11.67 -7.40
CA ASN A 63 10.81 13.07 -7.83
C ASN A 63 12.14 13.71 -7.41
N GLU A 64 12.98 13.01 -6.65
CA GLU A 64 14.19 13.58 -6.03
C GLU A 64 15.21 14.12 -7.05
N ASP A 65 15.40 13.44 -8.17
CA ASP A 65 16.38 13.83 -9.19
C ASP A 65 15.95 15.03 -10.07
N THR A 66 14.64 15.29 -10.18
CA THR A 66 14.14 16.41 -10.98
C THR A 66 14.25 17.74 -10.25
N GLN A 67 14.35 17.72 -8.91
CA GLN A 67 14.50 18.92 -8.11
C GLN A 67 15.93 19.48 -8.12
N SER A 68 16.94 18.62 -8.25
CA SER A 68 18.36 19.04 -8.17
C SER A 68 18.87 19.76 -9.41
N VAL A 69 18.30 19.50 -10.60
CA VAL A 69 18.83 20.02 -11.88
C VAL A 69 18.25 21.41 -12.24
N SER A 70 17.07 21.76 -11.77
CA SER A 70 16.37 22.98 -12.19
C SER A 70 16.54 24.19 -11.26
N LEU A 71 17.13 24.01 -10.09
CA LEU A 71 17.08 24.97 -8.98
C LEU A 71 18.30 25.92 -8.87
N GLY A 72 19.31 25.80 -9.72
CA GLY A 72 20.56 26.55 -9.58
C GLY A 72 20.39 28.08 -9.55
N GLN A 73 19.52 28.65 -10.37
CA GLN A 73 19.24 30.10 -10.37
C GLN A 73 17.95 30.47 -9.62
N ALA A 74 16.90 29.64 -9.74
CA ALA A 74 15.65 29.86 -9.00
C ALA A 74 15.78 29.54 -7.50
N ALA A 75 16.64 28.58 -7.11
CA ALA A 75 16.91 28.28 -5.70
C ALA A 75 17.59 29.43 -4.96
N GLY A 76 18.47 30.18 -5.61
CA GLY A 76 19.08 31.39 -5.04
C GLY A 76 18.03 32.46 -4.74
N LEU A 77 17.07 32.62 -5.62
CA LEU A 77 15.94 33.56 -5.43
C LEU A 77 14.95 33.04 -4.38
N MET A 78 14.61 31.74 -4.38
CA MET A 78 13.77 31.14 -3.34
C MET A 78 14.42 31.19 -1.95
N GLN A 79 15.75 31.03 -1.85
CA GLN A 79 16.49 31.07 -0.61
C GLN A 79 16.56 32.49 -0.04
N SER A 80 16.63 33.53 -0.89
CA SER A 80 16.61 34.95 -0.47
C SER A 80 15.25 35.38 0.08
N PHE A 81 14.16 34.68 -0.27
CA PHE A 81 12.80 34.92 0.23
C PHE A 81 12.39 34.00 1.39
N GLY A 82 13.33 33.26 1.97
CA GLY A 82 13.03 32.32 3.07
C GLY A 82 12.28 31.03 2.62
N LEU A 83 12.17 30.79 1.32
CA LEU A 83 11.46 29.65 0.73
C LEU A 83 12.38 28.44 0.47
N GLY A 84 13.65 28.53 0.84
CA GLY A 84 14.70 27.57 0.46
C GLY A 84 15.22 26.66 1.57
N ALA A 85 14.48 26.38 2.61
CA ALA A 85 14.95 25.50 3.67
C ALA A 85 14.12 24.22 3.75
N ASN A 86 14.78 23.10 3.46
CA ASN A 86 14.34 21.72 3.74
C ASN A 86 13.28 21.12 2.81
N MET A 87 13.66 20.90 1.56
CA MET A 87 13.10 19.82 0.76
C MET A 87 13.81 18.49 1.11
N ALA A 88 13.72 18.04 2.36
CA ALA A 88 13.86 16.63 2.63
C ALA A 88 12.53 16.01 2.24
N SER A 89 12.52 15.20 1.19
CA SER A 89 11.37 14.37 0.84
C SER A 89 11.08 13.45 2.04
N ASN A 90 10.09 13.80 2.83
CA ASN A 90 9.63 12.94 3.90
C ASN A 90 8.69 11.90 3.27
N ILE A 91 9.27 10.83 2.74
CA ILE A 91 8.48 9.64 2.40
C ILE A 91 7.84 9.18 3.70
N ASN A 92 6.52 9.15 3.74
CA ASN A 92 5.81 8.55 4.86
C ASN A 92 5.86 7.03 4.71
N ILE A 93 6.86 6.40 5.33
CA ILE A 93 7.07 4.95 5.25
C ILE A 93 5.85 4.18 5.78
N ASP A 94 5.12 4.71 6.75
CA ASP A 94 3.92 4.06 7.29
C ASP A 94 2.79 3.99 6.24
N ASP A 95 2.63 5.04 5.43
CA ASP A 95 1.67 5.05 4.31
C ASP A 95 2.10 4.06 3.21
N GLU A 96 3.39 3.96 2.93
CA GLU A 96 3.92 3.01 1.95
C GLU A 96 3.75 1.56 2.42
N MET A 97 4.01 1.27 3.70
CA MET A 97 3.74 -0.04 4.29
C MET A 97 2.25 -0.38 4.23
N SER A 98 1.39 0.59 4.53
CA SER A 98 -0.07 0.42 4.43
C SER A 98 -0.53 0.17 2.99
N THR A 99 0.08 0.83 2.03
CA THR A 99 -0.19 0.64 0.59
C THR A 99 0.22 -0.76 0.13
N LEU A 100 1.41 -1.24 0.51
CA LEU A 100 1.89 -2.59 0.22
C LEU A 100 0.95 -3.67 0.78
N MET A 101 0.39 -3.45 1.98
CA MET A 101 -0.50 -4.39 2.66
C MET A 101 -1.98 -4.16 2.36
N SER A 102 -2.30 -3.26 1.43
CA SER A 102 -3.69 -3.02 1.06
C SER A 102 -4.36 -4.28 0.51
N ASN A 103 -5.64 -4.46 0.83
CA ASN A 103 -6.42 -5.59 0.33
C ASN A 103 -6.44 -5.66 -1.20
N ASP A 104 -6.46 -4.51 -1.87
CA ASP A 104 -6.41 -4.43 -3.33
C ASP A 104 -5.08 -4.96 -3.88
N MET A 105 -3.97 -4.57 -3.29
CA MET A 105 -2.64 -5.02 -3.71
C MET A 105 -2.49 -6.53 -3.52
N LEU A 106 -2.90 -7.07 -2.37
CA LEU A 106 -2.89 -8.50 -2.09
C LEU A 106 -3.81 -9.27 -3.05
N ARG A 107 -5.01 -8.76 -3.32
CA ARG A 107 -5.96 -9.38 -4.25
C ARG A 107 -5.40 -9.44 -5.68
N ARG A 108 -4.77 -8.36 -6.16
CA ARG A 108 -4.10 -8.33 -7.48
C ARG A 108 -2.95 -9.32 -7.55
N MET A 109 -2.15 -9.44 -6.50
CA MET A 109 -1.09 -10.46 -6.38
C MET A 109 -1.67 -11.87 -6.45
N ILE A 110 -2.74 -12.15 -5.70
CA ILE A 110 -3.42 -13.45 -5.67
C ILE A 110 -3.91 -13.84 -7.06
N LEU A 111 -4.56 -12.91 -7.75
CA LEU A 111 -5.05 -13.14 -9.11
C LEU A 111 -3.91 -13.33 -10.12
N LYS A 112 -2.85 -12.54 -10.03
CA LYS A 112 -1.67 -12.64 -10.93
C LYS A 112 -0.95 -13.97 -10.78
N LEU A 113 -0.89 -14.52 -9.55
CA LEU A 113 -0.28 -15.82 -9.26
C LEU A 113 -1.26 -17.01 -9.34
N GLY A 114 -2.57 -16.75 -9.42
CA GLY A 114 -3.61 -17.79 -9.43
C GLY A 114 -3.71 -18.58 -8.13
N ILE A 115 -3.27 -18.02 -7.00
CA ILE A 115 -3.29 -18.71 -5.70
C ILE A 115 -4.67 -18.76 -5.03
N ASN A 116 -5.66 -18.09 -5.58
CA ASN A 116 -7.07 -18.29 -5.23
C ASN A 116 -7.61 -19.65 -5.69
N VAL A 117 -6.88 -20.35 -6.56
CA VAL A 117 -7.19 -21.73 -7.00
C VAL A 117 -6.24 -22.70 -6.28
N GLU A 118 -6.78 -23.45 -5.35
CA GLU A 118 -6.05 -24.37 -4.49
C GLU A 118 -6.15 -25.79 -5.02
N TYR A 119 -5.02 -26.47 -5.21
CA TYR A 119 -4.94 -27.83 -5.73
C TYR A 119 -4.53 -28.81 -4.62
N TYR A 120 -5.34 -29.86 -4.40
CA TYR A 120 -5.11 -30.84 -3.35
C TYR A 120 -4.91 -32.24 -3.94
N LYS A 121 -3.80 -32.88 -3.59
CA LYS A 121 -3.52 -34.27 -3.95
C LYS A 121 -4.40 -35.21 -3.11
N PRO A 122 -4.90 -36.35 -3.67
CA PRO A 122 -5.63 -37.35 -2.90
C PRO A 122 -4.82 -37.82 -1.70
N GLY A 123 -5.45 -37.82 -0.50
CA GLY A 123 -4.81 -38.28 0.74
C GLY A 123 -3.89 -37.29 1.44
N ALA A 124 -3.59 -36.15 0.83
CA ALA A 124 -2.76 -35.11 1.43
C ALA A 124 -3.61 -33.93 1.89
N PHE A 125 -4.29 -34.06 3.02
CA PHE A 125 -5.30 -33.12 3.53
C PHE A 125 -4.81 -31.68 3.78
N ARG A 126 -3.50 -31.42 3.79
CA ARG A 126 -2.94 -30.11 4.16
C ARG A 126 -1.93 -29.55 3.16
N TYR A 127 -1.61 -30.28 2.09
CA TYR A 127 -0.65 -29.80 1.09
C TYR A 127 -1.38 -29.27 -0.12
N LYS A 128 -1.34 -27.95 -0.29
CA LYS A 128 -1.73 -27.28 -1.53
C LYS A 128 -0.56 -27.38 -2.49
N MET A 129 -0.78 -27.88 -3.69
CA MET A 129 0.23 -27.94 -4.74
C MET A 129 0.37 -26.56 -5.38
N TYR A 130 1.60 -26.15 -5.70
CA TYR A 130 1.89 -24.89 -6.38
C TYR A 130 2.74 -25.16 -7.62
N LYS A 131 2.38 -24.62 -8.78
CA LYS A 131 3.06 -24.74 -10.10
C LYS A 131 3.27 -26.16 -10.66
N GLU A 132 3.42 -27.17 -9.84
CA GLU A 132 3.59 -28.57 -10.26
C GLU A 132 2.26 -29.34 -10.27
N THR A 133 1.20 -28.70 -10.68
CA THR A 133 -0.12 -29.31 -10.78
C THR A 133 -0.28 -30.00 -12.13
N PRO A 134 -0.75 -31.25 -12.19
CA PRO A 134 -1.00 -31.93 -13.47
C PRO A 134 -2.19 -31.36 -14.24
N LEU A 135 -3.12 -30.75 -13.51
CA LEU A 135 -4.30 -30.07 -14.03
C LEU A 135 -4.31 -28.61 -13.63
N GLN A 136 -4.80 -27.77 -14.51
CA GLN A 136 -5.00 -26.35 -14.26
C GLN A 136 -6.48 -26.00 -14.48
N LEU A 137 -7.05 -25.30 -13.52
CA LEU A 137 -8.38 -24.70 -13.61
C LEU A 137 -8.23 -23.20 -13.73
N SER A 138 -8.71 -22.61 -14.80
CA SER A 138 -8.70 -21.17 -15.03
C SER A 138 -10.13 -20.64 -15.13
N CYS A 139 -10.32 -19.44 -14.65
CA CYS A 139 -11.54 -18.65 -14.84
C CYS A 139 -11.15 -17.22 -15.19
N ASP A 140 -12.08 -16.49 -15.76
CA ASP A 140 -11.89 -15.06 -16.02
C ASP A 140 -11.77 -14.29 -14.70
N THR A 141 -11.00 -13.20 -14.72
CA THR A 141 -10.78 -12.34 -13.54
C THR A 141 -12.09 -11.76 -13.01
N THR A 142 -13.01 -11.40 -13.90
CA THR A 142 -14.35 -10.91 -13.51
C THR A 142 -15.16 -11.96 -12.77
N THR A 143 -15.12 -13.20 -13.24
CA THR A 143 -15.73 -14.37 -12.57
C THR A 143 -15.09 -14.61 -11.21
N ALA A 144 -13.76 -14.59 -11.12
CA ALA A 144 -13.05 -14.80 -9.85
C ALA A 144 -13.40 -13.73 -8.80
N LEU A 145 -13.53 -12.47 -9.23
CA LEU A 145 -13.89 -11.34 -8.36
C LEU A 145 -15.36 -11.33 -7.94
N ALA A 146 -16.24 -11.90 -8.76
CA ALA A 146 -17.68 -11.99 -8.47
C ALA A 146 -18.05 -13.15 -7.53
N LEU A 147 -17.10 -14.05 -7.23
CA LEU A 147 -17.35 -15.17 -6.34
C LEU A 147 -17.66 -14.71 -4.91
N LEU A 148 -18.77 -15.20 -4.37
CA LEU A 148 -19.21 -14.94 -2.99
C LEU A 148 -18.92 -16.11 -2.05
N GLU A 149 -18.68 -17.32 -2.60
CA GLU A 149 -18.42 -18.55 -1.84
C GLU A 149 -17.33 -19.38 -2.52
N ASP A 150 -16.71 -20.27 -1.75
CA ASP A 150 -15.74 -21.22 -2.29
C ASP A 150 -16.43 -22.34 -3.09
N ILE A 151 -15.83 -22.69 -4.22
CA ILE A 151 -16.30 -23.78 -5.10
C ILE A 151 -15.28 -24.92 -5.05
N LYS A 152 -15.72 -26.12 -4.71
CA LYS A 152 -14.88 -27.33 -4.72
C LYS A 152 -15.19 -28.17 -5.95
N PHE A 153 -14.16 -28.44 -6.74
CA PHE A 153 -14.19 -29.31 -7.92
C PHE A 153 -13.48 -30.63 -7.59
N LYS A 154 -14.20 -31.72 -7.56
CA LYS A 154 -13.63 -33.05 -7.48
C LYS A 154 -13.47 -33.60 -8.90
N VAL A 155 -12.23 -33.67 -9.35
CA VAL A 155 -11.89 -34.11 -10.70
C VAL A 155 -11.39 -35.55 -10.64
N LYS A 156 -11.97 -36.42 -11.48
CA LYS A 156 -11.50 -37.77 -11.73
C LYS A 156 -11.25 -37.94 -13.22
N ILE A 157 -10.04 -38.33 -13.57
CA ILE A 157 -9.67 -38.67 -14.95
C ILE A 157 -9.58 -40.19 -15.03
N ALA A 158 -10.30 -40.77 -15.99
CA ALA A 158 -10.27 -42.20 -16.25
C ALA A 158 -9.10 -42.56 -17.19
N SER A 159 -8.83 -43.87 -17.34
CA SER A 159 -7.71 -44.35 -18.14
C SER A 159 -7.85 -44.03 -19.65
N ASP A 160 -9.08 -43.84 -20.12
CA ASP A 160 -9.42 -43.44 -21.49
C ASP A 160 -9.23 -41.93 -21.75
N GLY A 161 -8.89 -41.14 -20.70
CA GLY A 161 -8.73 -39.68 -20.77
C GLY A 161 -10.04 -38.92 -20.58
N SER A 162 -11.16 -39.58 -20.32
CA SER A 162 -12.42 -38.93 -19.97
C SER A 162 -12.32 -38.31 -18.56
N ALA A 163 -12.98 -37.19 -18.36
CA ALA A 163 -12.97 -36.45 -17.11
C ALA A 163 -14.37 -36.34 -16.50
N GLU A 164 -14.53 -36.77 -15.26
CA GLU A 164 -15.71 -36.55 -14.44
C GLU A 164 -15.40 -35.45 -13.44
N VAL A 165 -16.19 -34.36 -13.45
CA VAL A 165 -16.03 -33.23 -12.55
C VAL A 165 -17.29 -33.05 -11.72
N THR A 166 -17.17 -33.19 -10.42
CA THR A 166 -18.27 -32.93 -9.48
C THR A 166 -17.97 -31.64 -8.74
N THR A 167 -18.87 -30.67 -8.83
CA THR A 167 -18.77 -29.40 -8.14
C THR A 167 -19.59 -29.43 -6.85
N LYS A 168 -19.09 -28.74 -5.81
CA LYS A 168 -19.79 -28.55 -4.53
C LYS A 168 -19.60 -27.15 -4.00
N GLN A 169 -20.71 -26.48 -3.72
CA GLN A 169 -20.79 -25.20 -2.99
C GLN A 169 -21.57 -25.40 -1.70
N LYS A 170 -21.45 -24.47 -0.75
CA LYS A 170 -22.15 -24.57 0.53
C LYS A 170 -23.64 -24.29 0.40
N SER A 171 -24.00 -23.34 -0.46
CA SER A 171 -25.38 -22.84 -0.65
C SER A 171 -26.14 -23.50 -1.80
N ARG A 172 -25.51 -24.42 -2.58
CA ARG A 172 -26.10 -25.00 -3.78
C ARG A 172 -25.89 -26.50 -3.88
N ASP A 173 -26.73 -27.14 -4.69
CA ASP A 173 -26.61 -28.55 -5.01
C ASP A 173 -25.34 -28.85 -5.82
N SER A 174 -24.91 -30.11 -5.74
CA SER A 174 -23.74 -30.59 -6.47
C SER A 174 -24.09 -30.84 -7.94
N TYR A 175 -23.31 -30.29 -8.86
CA TYR A 175 -23.40 -30.56 -10.29
C TYR A 175 -22.31 -31.56 -10.69
N THR A 176 -22.64 -32.50 -11.55
CA THR A 176 -21.66 -33.45 -12.09
C THR A 176 -21.64 -33.34 -13.62
N PHE A 177 -20.43 -33.07 -14.13
CA PHE A 177 -20.17 -32.92 -15.56
C PHE A 177 -19.27 -34.07 -16.03
N GLN A 178 -19.56 -34.59 -17.25
CA GLN A 178 -18.73 -35.60 -17.88
C GLN A 178 -18.21 -35.08 -19.23
N PHE A 179 -16.90 -35.18 -19.42
CA PHE A 179 -16.22 -34.73 -20.61
C PHE A 179 -15.42 -35.86 -21.24
N LYS A 180 -15.45 -35.96 -22.56
CA LYS A 180 -14.70 -36.98 -23.32
C LYS A 180 -13.20 -36.72 -23.32
N SER A 181 -12.80 -35.45 -23.23
CA SER A 181 -11.38 -35.04 -23.23
C SER A 181 -11.23 -33.66 -22.62
N LEU A 182 -10.01 -33.32 -22.18
CA LEU A 182 -9.60 -31.97 -21.79
C LEU A 182 -8.87 -31.29 -22.97
N PRO A 183 -8.95 -29.93 -23.12
CA PRO A 183 -9.59 -28.99 -22.21
C PRO A 183 -11.12 -29.02 -22.24
N ALA A 184 -11.77 -28.76 -21.11
CA ALA A 184 -13.21 -28.73 -20.95
C ALA A 184 -13.67 -27.45 -20.23
N VAL A 185 -14.79 -26.89 -20.69
CA VAL A 185 -15.42 -25.73 -20.08
C VAL A 185 -16.57 -26.16 -19.18
N ILE A 186 -16.51 -25.78 -17.92
CA ILE A 186 -17.52 -26.04 -16.90
C ILE A 186 -18.30 -24.75 -16.71
N SER A 187 -19.55 -24.73 -17.12
CA SER A 187 -20.44 -23.57 -16.97
C SER A 187 -21.26 -23.72 -15.69
N LEU A 188 -21.03 -22.81 -14.76
CA LEU A 188 -21.77 -22.68 -13.51
C LEU A 188 -22.52 -21.35 -13.49
N PRO A 189 -23.54 -21.18 -12.64
CA PRO A 189 -24.21 -19.88 -12.48
C PRO A 189 -23.28 -18.72 -12.10
N ASP A 190 -22.18 -19.05 -11.42
CA ASP A 190 -21.15 -18.07 -10.99
C ASP A 190 -20.15 -17.72 -12.09
N GLY A 191 -20.15 -18.43 -13.23
CA GLY A 191 -19.28 -18.17 -14.37
C GLY A 191 -18.73 -19.43 -15.04
N GLN A 192 -17.78 -19.22 -15.94
CA GLN A 192 -17.15 -20.29 -16.71
C GLN A 192 -15.78 -20.63 -16.16
N PHE A 193 -15.52 -21.93 -16.01
CA PHE A 193 -14.25 -22.47 -15.54
C PHE A 193 -13.68 -23.43 -16.58
N THR A 194 -12.45 -23.20 -17.01
CA THR A 194 -11.78 -24.04 -18.00
C THR A 194 -10.79 -24.96 -17.31
N LEU A 195 -11.02 -26.27 -17.42
CA LEU A 195 -10.12 -27.29 -16.91
C LEU A 195 -9.22 -27.82 -18.03
N SER A 196 -7.91 -27.80 -17.82
CA SER A 196 -6.92 -28.25 -18.82
C SER A 196 -5.77 -29.02 -18.16
N TYR A 197 -5.01 -29.75 -18.98
CA TYR A 197 -3.73 -30.33 -18.55
C TYR A 197 -2.63 -29.24 -18.53
N THR A 198 -1.75 -29.27 -17.52
CA THR A 198 -0.65 -28.31 -17.40
C THR A 198 0.51 -28.64 -18.34
N LYS A 199 0.95 -29.89 -18.41
CA LYS A 199 2.10 -30.32 -19.26
C LYS A 199 1.78 -31.59 -20.05
N ASN A 200 1.50 -32.70 -19.41
CA ASN A 200 1.26 -33.98 -20.02
C ASN A 200 -0.10 -34.57 -19.61
N LYS A 201 -0.70 -35.38 -20.49
CA LYS A 201 -1.91 -36.15 -20.13
C LYS A 201 -1.57 -37.12 -19.01
N VAL A 202 -2.22 -36.99 -17.88
CA VAL A 202 -2.09 -37.88 -16.72
C VAL A 202 -3.42 -38.62 -16.53
N ALA A 203 -3.40 -39.92 -16.75
CA ALA A 203 -4.57 -40.75 -16.55
C ALA A 203 -4.13 -42.16 -16.07
N PRO A 204 -4.81 -42.80 -15.10
CA PRO A 204 -5.92 -42.24 -14.31
C PRO A 204 -5.44 -41.32 -13.19
N TYR A 205 -6.21 -40.28 -12.88
CA TYR A 205 -5.85 -39.33 -11.84
C TYR A 205 -7.06 -38.77 -11.08
N LYS A 206 -6.90 -38.54 -9.78
CA LYS A 206 -7.94 -37.89 -8.94
C LYS A 206 -7.36 -36.68 -8.27
N MET A 207 -8.09 -35.55 -8.27
CA MET A 207 -7.68 -34.29 -7.64
C MET A 207 -8.89 -33.53 -7.10
N THR A 208 -8.68 -32.81 -6.05
CA THR A 208 -9.64 -31.81 -5.59
C THR A 208 -9.05 -30.42 -5.85
N ILE A 209 -9.82 -29.59 -6.55
CA ILE A 209 -9.46 -28.19 -6.81
C ILE A 209 -10.49 -27.34 -6.06
N LYS A 210 -10.03 -26.33 -5.34
CA LYS A 210 -10.88 -25.41 -4.60
C LYS A 210 -10.63 -24.00 -5.12
N VAL A 211 -11.65 -23.34 -5.63
CA VAL A 211 -11.60 -21.93 -6.00
C VAL A 211 -12.17 -21.13 -4.85
N VAL A 212 -11.37 -20.21 -4.32
CA VAL A 212 -11.73 -19.37 -3.18
C VAL A 212 -11.88 -17.93 -3.67
N PRO A 213 -12.85 -17.16 -3.17
CA PRO A 213 -12.94 -15.73 -3.46
C PRO A 213 -11.59 -15.03 -3.16
N PRO A 214 -11.01 -14.27 -4.10
CA PRO A 214 -9.73 -13.62 -3.90
C PRO A 214 -9.69 -12.69 -2.69
N SER A 215 -10.83 -12.07 -2.34
CA SER A 215 -10.97 -11.22 -1.15
C SER A 215 -10.77 -11.99 0.16
N TRP A 216 -11.26 -13.24 0.26
CA TRP A 216 -11.07 -14.08 1.44
C TRP A 216 -9.62 -14.51 1.59
N VAL A 217 -9.01 -14.88 0.45
CA VAL A 217 -7.57 -15.24 0.43
C VAL A 217 -6.72 -14.03 0.84
N ALA A 218 -7.06 -12.82 0.36
CA ALA A 218 -6.34 -11.59 0.71
C ALA A 218 -6.47 -11.26 2.20
N GLU A 219 -7.66 -11.42 2.78
CA GLU A 219 -7.90 -11.18 4.21
C GLU A 219 -7.10 -12.16 5.10
N ASP A 220 -7.04 -13.43 4.71
CA ASP A 220 -6.26 -14.42 5.45
C ASP A 220 -4.76 -14.17 5.29
N MET A 221 -4.30 -13.84 4.09
CA MET A 221 -2.90 -13.53 3.82
C MET A 221 -2.43 -12.25 4.53
N ALA A 222 -3.27 -11.23 4.66
CA ALA A 222 -2.93 -10.01 5.39
C ALA A 222 -2.52 -10.28 6.85
N LYS A 223 -2.97 -11.38 7.45
CA LYS A 223 -2.61 -11.81 8.81
C LYS A 223 -1.26 -12.56 8.85
N GLU A 224 -0.83 -13.13 7.73
CA GLU A 224 0.39 -13.94 7.60
C GLU A 224 1.60 -13.11 7.13
N PHE A 225 1.34 -11.95 6.52
CA PHE A 225 2.36 -11.00 6.10
C PHE A 225 2.70 -10.05 7.25
N LEU A 226 3.99 -9.80 7.44
CA LEU A 226 4.49 -8.78 8.35
C LEU A 226 5.35 -7.82 7.54
N VAL A 227 5.04 -6.54 7.65
CA VAL A 227 5.79 -5.46 7.02
C VAL A 227 6.27 -4.54 8.12
N GLU A 228 7.58 -4.36 8.21
CA GLU A 228 8.20 -3.57 9.25
C GLU A 228 9.33 -2.70 8.66
N GLN A 229 9.51 -1.53 9.23
CA GLN A 229 10.67 -0.70 8.95
C GLN A 229 11.89 -1.27 9.67
N VAL A 230 13.01 -1.47 8.96
CA VAL A 230 14.21 -2.08 9.53
C VAL A 230 14.76 -1.27 10.69
N THR A 231 14.75 0.06 10.59
CA THR A 231 15.05 0.99 11.67
C THR A 231 14.18 2.22 11.52
N LYS A 232 13.76 2.84 12.63
CA LYS A 232 12.86 4.02 12.64
C LYS A 232 13.35 5.24 11.84
N SER A 233 14.59 5.26 11.40
CA SER A 233 15.21 6.34 10.62
C SER A 233 15.64 5.91 9.23
N SER A 234 15.23 4.73 8.77
CA SER A 234 15.66 4.16 7.50
C SER A 234 14.47 4.02 6.56
N ASP A 235 14.64 4.34 5.30
CA ASP A 235 13.65 4.14 4.24
C ASP A 235 13.61 2.69 3.75
N VAL A 236 14.17 1.76 4.53
CA VAL A 236 14.20 0.33 4.23
C VAL A 236 13.05 -0.38 4.92
N ILE A 237 12.22 -1.04 4.12
CA ILE A 237 11.11 -1.88 4.55
C ILE A 237 11.52 -3.35 4.41
N GLU A 238 11.27 -4.14 5.43
CA GLU A 238 11.37 -5.60 5.41
C GLU A 238 9.97 -6.19 5.33
N ILE A 239 9.74 -7.03 4.31
CA ILE A 239 8.49 -7.76 4.13
C ILE A 239 8.77 -9.22 4.41
N THR A 240 8.02 -9.84 5.32
CA THR A 240 8.13 -11.24 5.65
C THR A 240 6.79 -11.96 5.46
N CYS A 241 6.84 -13.19 4.99
CA CYS A 241 5.69 -14.08 4.97
C CYS A 241 6.09 -15.50 5.40
N GLN A 242 5.12 -16.28 5.84
CA GLN A 242 5.32 -17.67 6.24
C GLN A 242 4.63 -18.60 5.25
N ASP A 243 5.40 -19.53 4.67
CA ASP A 243 4.85 -20.51 3.75
C ASP A 243 5.57 -21.86 3.89
N TYR A 244 4.85 -22.95 3.63
CA TYR A 244 5.45 -24.27 3.51
C TYR A 244 6.06 -24.50 2.11
N ASP A 245 5.53 -23.84 1.08
CA ASP A 245 6.09 -23.85 -0.27
C ASP A 245 7.04 -22.65 -0.47
N ARG A 246 8.32 -22.95 -0.50
CA ARG A 246 9.39 -21.94 -0.61
C ARG A 246 9.29 -21.13 -1.90
N GLN A 247 8.83 -21.77 -3.00
CA GLN A 247 8.72 -21.09 -4.29
C GLN A 247 7.51 -20.17 -4.29
N ARG A 248 6.37 -20.62 -3.74
CA ARG A 248 5.16 -19.82 -3.63
C ARG A 248 5.43 -18.56 -2.80
N GLY A 249 6.08 -18.68 -1.64
CA GLY A 249 6.41 -17.53 -0.80
C GLY A 249 7.32 -16.51 -1.51
N ARG A 250 8.34 -16.99 -2.25
CA ARG A 250 9.19 -16.10 -3.06
C ARG A 250 8.41 -15.42 -4.17
N ASP A 251 7.57 -16.16 -4.88
CA ASP A 251 6.77 -15.60 -5.96
C ASP A 251 5.77 -14.56 -5.44
N MET A 252 5.18 -14.78 -4.26
CA MET A 252 4.28 -13.82 -3.61
C MET A 252 5.00 -12.50 -3.31
N LEU A 253 6.15 -12.53 -2.62
CA LEU A 253 6.89 -11.32 -2.30
C LEU A 253 7.37 -10.60 -3.56
N ASN A 254 7.97 -11.31 -4.51
CA ASN A 254 8.47 -10.69 -5.74
C ASN A 254 7.32 -10.10 -6.59
N THR A 255 6.17 -10.77 -6.64
CA THR A 255 5.00 -10.26 -7.38
C THR A 255 4.39 -9.06 -6.68
N LEU A 256 4.34 -9.05 -5.35
CA LEU A 256 3.87 -7.91 -4.56
C LEU A 256 4.72 -6.67 -4.83
N ILE A 257 6.05 -6.82 -4.80
CA ILE A 257 7.01 -5.75 -5.10
C ILE A 257 6.83 -5.25 -6.54
N SER A 258 6.71 -6.17 -7.49
CA SER A 258 6.49 -5.80 -8.90
C SER A 258 5.20 -5.02 -9.10
N LEU A 259 4.10 -5.44 -8.47
CA LEU A 259 2.81 -4.75 -8.53
C LEU A 259 2.86 -3.38 -7.87
N TYR A 260 3.56 -3.27 -6.75
CA TYR A 260 3.76 -1.99 -6.06
C TYR A 260 4.50 -0.98 -6.96
N ASN A 261 5.59 -1.41 -7.61
CA ASN A 261 6.33 -0.56 -8.54
C ASN A 261 5.50 -0.21 -9.79
N GLU A 262 4.76 -1.17 -10.35
CA GLU A 262 3.84 -0.95 -11.47
C GLU A 262 2.77 0.09 -11.12
N ASP A 263 2.19 -0.02 -9.93
CA ASP A 263 1.14 0.89 -9.46
C ASP A 263 1.70 2.30 -9.16
N ALA A 264 2.88 2.38 -8.54
CA ALA A 264 3.57 3.64 -8.30
C ALA A 264 3.91 4.35 -9.61
N LYS A 265 4.39 3.62 -10.62
CA LYS A 265 4.65 4.15 -11.95
C LYS A 265 3.38 4.67 -12.62
N LEU A 266 2.29 3.88 -12.59
CA LEU A 266 1.01 4.30 -13.19
C LEU A 266 0.45 5.57 -12.52
N ARG A 267 0.61 5.72 -11.20
CA ARG A 267 0.23 6.95 -10.49
C ARG A 267 1.09 8.12 -10.94
N ASN A 268 2.40 7.97 -10.91
CA ASN A 268 3.33 9.01 -11.33
C ASN A 268 3.08 9.46 -12.79
N ASP A 269 2.85 8.52 -13.70
CA ASP A 269 2.57 8.85 -15.11
C ASP A 269 1.24 9.60 -15.28
N LYS A 270 0.22 9.28 -14.48
CA LYS A 270 -1.06 10.01 -14.47
C LYS A 270 -0.88 11.43 -13.96
N ASP A 271 -0.15 11.61 -12.85
CA ASP A 271 0.12 12.91 -12.25
C ASP A 271 0.93 13.80 -13.18
N ALA A 272 2.00 13.26 -13.74
CA ALA A 272 2.84 13.95 -14.69
C ALA A 272 2.09 14.30 -15.99
N SER A 273 1.22 13.42 -16.48
CA SER A 273 0.38 13.70 -17.66
C SER A 273 -0.65 14.79 -17.38
N ALA A 274 -1.28 14.80 -16.21
CA ALA A 274 -2.21 15.85 -15.80
C ALA A 274 -1.50 17.19 -15.69
N ALA A 275 -0.32 17.21 -15.05
CA ALA A 275 0.53 18.40 -14.96
C ALA A 275 0.94 18.92 -16.34
N MET A 276 1.35 18.03 -17.25
CA MET A 276 1.75 18.40 -18.61
C MET A 276 0.60 19.06 -19.40
N ASN A 277 -0.61 18.50 -19.32
CA ASN A 277 -1.79 19.06 -19.98
C ASN A 277 -2.13 20.46 -19.43
N PHE A 278 -2.06 20.62 -18.10
CA PHE A 278 -2.25 21.92 -17.46
C PHE A 278 -1.21 22.95 -17.95
N ILE A 279 0.08 22.59 -17.88
CA ILE A 279 1.18 23.47 -18.27
C ILE A 279 1.05 23.89 -19.73
N ASN A 280 0.77 22.94 -20.64
CA ASN A 280 0.63 23.26 -22.07
C ASN A 280 -0.53 24.22 -22.33
N THR A 281 -1.68 24.02 -21.64
CA THR A 281 -2.82 24.94 -21.75
C THR A 281 -2.45 26.34 -21.28
N ARG A 282 -1.72 26.44 -20.16
CA ARG A 282 -1.31 27.73 -19.58
C ARG A 282 -0.24 28.43 -20.41
N LEU A 283 0.71 27.67 -20.97
CA LEU A 283 1.71 28.23 -21.91
C LEU A 283 1.02 28.88 -23.13
N SER A 284 0.00 28.25 -23.68
CA SER A 284 -0.76 28.82 -24.80
C SER A 284 -1.43 30.14 -24.43
N LEU A 285 -2.04 30.20 -23.24
CA LEU A 285 -2.68 31.44 -22.75
C LEU A 285 -1.67 32.56 -22.52
N ILE A 286 -0.58 32.27 -21.79
CA ILE A 286 0.47 33.27 -21.51
C ILE A 286 1.15 33.78 -22.78
N THR A 287 1.36 32.90 -23.78
CA THR A 287 1.88 33.33 -25.08
C THR A 287 0.95 34.34 -25.76
N GLY A 288 -0.38 34.15 -25.65
CA GLY A 288 -1.35 35.10 -26.17
C GLY A 288 -1.36 36.44 -25.42
N GLU A 289 -1.27 36.40 -24.08
CA GLU A 289 -1.19 37.60 -23.24
C GLU A 289 0.11 38.38 -23.50
N LEU A 290 1.24 37.69 -23.62
CA LEU A 290 2.55 38.29 -23.96
C LEU A 290 2.49 39.00 -25.31
N ALA A 291 2.00 38.34 -26.37
CA ALA A 291 1.86 38.94 -27.70
C ALA A 291 0.94 40.18 -27.67
N THR A 292 -0.15 40.13 -26.91
CA THR A 292 -1.05 41.27 -26.75
C THR A 292 -0.37 42.45 -26.07
N THR A 293 0.40 42.17 -25.01
CA THR A 293 1.14 43.21 -24.27
C THR A 293 2.26 43.83 -25.11
N GLU A 294 2.99 43.02 -25.88
CA GLU A 294 4.00 43.47 -26.84
C GLU A 294 3.39 44.40 -27.92
N ASP A 295 2.22 44.04 -28.45
CA ASP A 295 1.50 44.91 -29.42
C ASP A 295 1.01 46.22 -28.77
N GLN A 296 0.57 46.16 -27.50
CA GLN A 296 0.19 47.37 -26.76
C GLN A 296 1.41 48.30 -26.53
N ILE A 297 2.54 47.78 -26.12
CA ILE A 297 3.80 48.51 -25.97
C ILE A 297 4.23 49.16 -27.29
N LYS A 298 4.20 48.39 -28.38
CA LYS A 298 4.50 48.87 -29.72
C LYS A 298 3.58 50.02 -30.15
N SER A 299 2.28 49.85 -29.97
CA SER A 299 1.28 50.88 -30.29
C SER A 299 1.45 52.12 -29.44
N PHE A 300 1.77 51.99 -28.15
CA PHE A 300 2.06 53.06 -27.21
C PHE A 300 3.30 53.87 -27.64
N LYS A 301 4.39 53.16 -28.01
CA LYS A 301 5.60 53.79 -28.52
C LYS A 301 5.34 54.59 -29.81
N LEU A 302 4.62 54.04 -30.76
CA LEU A 302 4.27 54.72 -32.01
C LEU A 302 3.41 55.96 -31.77
N LYS A 303 2.40 55.83 -30.88
CA LYS A 303 1.45 56.95 -30.57
C LYS A 303 2.15 58.13 -29.93
N ASN A 304 3.18 57.86 -29.10
CA ASN A 304 3.87 58.91 -28.31
C ASN A 304 5.20 59.33 -28.95
N ASN A 305 5.54 58.89 -30.16
CA ASN A 305 6.81 59.15 -30.87
C ASN A 305 8.07 58.89 -30.01
N MET A 306 8.03 57.82 -29.19
CA MET A 306 9.11 57.47 -28.28
C MET A 306 10.20 56.68 -29.01
N THR A 307 11.34 57.30 -29.29
CA THR A 307 12.46 56.62 -29.99
C THR A 307 13.58 56.19 -29.07
N ASP A 308 13.84 56.88 -27.95
CA ASP A 308 14.81 56.44 -26.94
C ASP A 308 14.62 57.22 -25.61
N ILE A 309 14.47 56.48 -24.52
CA ILE A 309 14.42 57.02 -23.15
C ILE A 309 15.58 56.47 -22.31
N GLU A 310 16.64 56.13 -22.94
CA GLU A 310 17.67 55.31 -22.24
C GLU A 310 18.81 56.08 -21.57
N TYR A 311 18.88 57.42 -21.68
CA TYR A 311 20.12 58.10 -21.35
C TYR A 311 20.18 58.89 -20.02
N ASP A 312 19.06 59.20 -19.33
CA ASP A 312 19.16 60.10 -18.12
C ASP A 312 18.91 59.41 -16.76
N VAL A 313 18.76 58.08 -16.73
CA VAL A 313 18.28 57.38 -15.51
C VAL A 313 19.33 56.47 -14.85
N GLN A 314 20.58 56.47 -15.32
CA GLN A 314 21.59 55.48 -14.84
C GLN A 314 21.92 55.56 -13.34
N PHE A 315 21.68 56.64 -12.65
CA PHE A 315 22.03 56.76 -11.22
C PHE A 315 20.98 56.16 -10.28
N TYR A 316 19.69 56.24 -10.61
CA TYR A 316 18.62 55.66 -9.78
C TYR A 316 18.24 54.24 -10.19
N THR A 317 18.76 53.78 -11.32
CA THR A 317 18.39 52.48 -11.96
C THR A 317 18.78 51.29 -11.11
N GLY A 318 19.87 51.32 -10.34
CA GLY A 318 20.31 50.14 -9.58
C GLY A 318 19.36 49.75 -8.43
N GLN A 319 18.91 50.77 -7.64
CA GLN A 319 17.94 50.51 -6.56
C GLN A 319 16.53 50.24 -7.09
N MET A 320 16.17 50.91 -8.19
CA MET A 320 14.89 50.71 -8.87
C MET A 320 14.79 49.32 -9.51
N GLN A 321 15.87 48.89 -10.21
CA GLN A 321 15.93 47.54 -10.81
C GLN A 321 15.78 46.41 -9.77
N GLU A 322 16.33 46.56 -8.59
CA GLU A 322 16.22 45.56 -7.54
C GLU A 322 14.78 45.49 -6.97
N LEU A 323 14.14 46.63 -6.75
CA LEU A 323 12.74 46.70 -6.33
C LEU A 323 11.81 46.16 -7.42
N GLU A 324 12.03 46.58 -8.66
CA GLU A 324 11.27 46.14 -9.83
C GLU A 324 11.38 44.64 -10.07
N LYS A 325 12.60 44.07 -10.00
CA LYS A 325 12.82 42.62 -10.07
C LYS A 325 12.06 41.89 -8.98
N GLY A 326 12.07 42.38 -7.74
CA GLY A 326 11.31 41.77 -6.65
C GLY A 326 9.80 41.86 -6.86
N ILE A 327 9.29 42.96 -7.41
CA ILE A 327 7.87 43.11 -7.74
C ILE A 327 7.47 42.14 -8.87
N ILE A 328 8.26 42.09 -9.94
CA ILE A 328 8.02 41.20 -11.10
C ILE A 328 7.96 39.72 -10.64
N GLU A 329 8.90 39.34 -9.79
CA GLU A 329 8.94 37.95 -9.28
C GLU A 329 7.69 37.61 -8.45
N LEU A 330 7.30 38.50 -7.51
CA LEU A 330 6.11 38.32 -6.70
C LEU A 330 4.82 38.38 -7.55
N GLN A 331 4.76 39.21 -8.59
CA GLN A 331 3.64 39.25 -9.51
C GLN A 331 3.56 37.96 -10.35
N SER A 332 4.69 37.39 -10.78
CA SER A 332 4.74 36.11 -11.46
C SER A 332 4.22 34.99 -10.57
N GLN A 333 4.66 34.96 -9.30
CA GLN A 333 4.14 34.01 -8.31
C GLN A 333 2.64 34.19 -8.07
N SER A 334 2.18 35.45 -7.90
CA SER A 334 0.77 35.78 -7.75
C SER A 334 -0.06 35.25 -8.93
N HIS A 335 0.41 35.47 -10.13
CA HIS A 335 -0.28 35.03 -11.35
C HIS A 335 -0.38 33.48 -11.44
N VAL A 336 0.67 32.78 -11.05
CA VAL A 336 0.64 31.31 -10.97
C VAL A 336 -0.40 30.83 -9.95
N ILE A 337 -0.49 31.46 -8.77
CA ILE A 337 -1.53 31.12 -7.77
C ILE A 337 -2.94 31.39 -8.31
N ASP A 338 -3.13 32.48 -9.05
CA ASP A 338 -4.42 32.78 -9.70
C ASP A 338 -4.81 31.70 -10.69
N LEU A 339 -3.88 31.29 -11.57
CA LEU A 339 -4.09 30.20 -12.52
C LEU A 339 -4.47 28.88 -11.81
N MET A 340 -3.78 28.56 -10.70
CA MET A 340 -4.08 27.38 -9.90
C MET A 340 -5.45 27.47 -9.23
N THR A 341 -5.79 28.64 -8.72
CA THR A 341 -7.08 28.89 -8.09
C THR A 341 -8.22 28.75 -9.09
N GLU A 342 -8.06 29.28 -10.31
CA GLU A 342 -9.01 29.14 -11.41
C GLU A 342 -9.18 27.67 -11.78
N TYR A 343 -8.08 26.93 -11.94
CA TYR A 343 -8.12 25.49 -12.23
C TYR A 343 -8.89 24.69 -11.17
N VAL A 344 -8.61 24.95 -9.89
CA VAL A 344 -9.30 24.28 -8.78
C VAL A 344 -10.77 24.66 -8.73
N ARG A 345 -11.13 25.90 -9.06
CA ARG A 345 -12.54 26.36 -9.04
C ARG A 345 -13.37 25.85 -10.20
N ASP A 346 -12.76 25.54 -11.35
CA ASP A 346 -13.49 25.09 -12.53
C ASP A 346 -14.21 23.75 -12.22
N PRO A 347 -15.54 23.68 -12.39
CA PRO A 347 -16.30 22.44 -12.17
C PRO A 347 -15.87 21.28 -13.06
N LYS A 348 -15.27 21.56 -14.23
CA LYS A 348 -14.76 20.52 -15.14
C LYS A 348 -13.60 19.74 -14.51
N ASN A 349 -12.84 20.37 -13.62
CA ASN A 349 -11.69 19.80 -12.96
C ASN A 349 -12.01 19.20 -11.58
N LYS A 350 -13.31 19.04 -11.26
CA LYS A 350 -13.75 18.55 -9.93
C LYS A 350 -13.13 17.19 -9.57
N ASN A 351 -12.95 16.33 -10.56
CA ASN A 351 -12.43 14.97 -10.40
C ASN A 351 -11.02 14.79 -10.98
N SER A 352 -10.26 15.87 -11.06
CA SER A 352 -8.91 15.89 -11.60
C SER A 352 -7.89 16.17 -10.50
N LEU A 353 -6.70 15.65 -10.68
CA LEU A 353 -5.54 16.00 -9.85
C LEU A 353 -5.18 17.46 -10.09
N VAL A 354 -4.77 18.14 -9.04
CA VAL A 354 -4.27 19.51 -9.13
C VAL A 354 -2.76 19.48 -9.27
N PRO A 355 -2.18 19.95 -10.38
CA PRO A 355 -0.76 19.93 -10.59
C PRO A 355 -0.02 20.76 -9.53
N ALA A 356 1.01 20.19 -8.91
CA ALA A 356 1.87 20.90 -7.97
C ALA A 356 2.92 21.74 -8.74
N ILE A 357 2.50 22.87 -9.31
CA ILE A 357 3.41 23.77 -10.04
C ILE A 357 4.17 24.67 -9.07
N ILE A 358 3.52 25.05 -7.97
CA ILE A 358 4.14 25.86 -6.93
C ILE A 358 4.82 24.88 -5.98
N SER A 359 6.13 24.97 -5.90
CA SER A 359 6.85 24.44 -4.77
C SER A 359 6.40 25.26 -3.57
N GLU A 360 5.65 24.66 -2.67
CA GLU A 360 5.17 25.35 -1.48
C GLU A 360 6.36 25.87 -0.71
N GLY A 361 6.57 27.19 -0.84
CA GLY A 361 7.58 27.89 -0.10
C GLY A 361 7.32 27.76 1.38
N GLY A 362 8.13 26.96 2.00
CA GLY A 362 8.54 27.07 3.37
C GLY A 362 7.48 27.46 4.38
N GLN A 363 6.51 26.62 4.65
CA GLN A 363 5.93 26.59 5.98
C GLN A 363 5.51 25.16 6.34
N GLU A 364 6.09 24.72 7.44
CA GLU A 364 5.67 23.68 8.36
C GLU A 364 5.67 22.23 7.89
N LYS A 365 6.24 21.41 8.76
CA LYS A 365 6.08 19.96 8.94
C LYS A 365 4.60 19.59 9.10
N GLY A 366 3.80 19.80 8.05
CA GLY A 366 2.40 19.42 7.97
C GLY A 366 2.06 19.18 6.51
N SER A 367 1.19 18.22 6.25
CA SER A 367 0.66 17.94 4.94
C SER A 367 0.10 19.24 4.33
N SER A 368 0.55 19.57 3.12
CA SER A 368 0.00 20.69 2.38
C SER A 368 -1.44 20.34 1.99
N PRO A 369 -2.41 21.28 2.13
CA PRO A 369 -3.78 21.03 1.70
C PRO A 369 -3.90 20.52 0.26
N LEU A 370 -2.96 20.93 -0.60
CA LEU A 370 -2.89 20.47 -1.98
C LEU A 370 -2.47 19.01 -2.07
N ASN A 371 -1.46 18.61 -1.30
CA ASN A 371 -1.01 17.24 -1.24
C ASN A 371 -2.09 16.33 -0.67
N ASP A 372 -2.77 16.76 0.40
CA ASP A 372 -3.89 16.02 1.00
C ASP A 372 -5.03 15.82 0.00
N TYR A 373 -5.35 16.86 -0.77
CA TYR A 373 -6.35 16.76 -1.84
C TYR A 373 -5.93 15.76 -2.92
N ASN A 374 -4.70 15.87 -3.43
CA ASN A 374 -4.19 14.99 -4.47
C ASN A 374 -4.10 13.53 -3.98
N GLN A 375 -3.63 13.30 -2.78
CA GLN A 375 -3.58 11.97 -2.18
C GLN A 375 -4.99 11.37 -2.07
N LYS A 376 -5.96 12.14 -1.60
CA LYS A 376 -7.35 11.68 -1.49
C LYS A 376 -8.00 11.46 -2.85
N MET A 377 -7.62 12.23 -3.86
CA MET A 377 -8.05 12.03 -5.24
C MET A 377 -7.52 10.72 -5.82
N LEU A 378 -6.25 10.39 -5.56
CA LEU A 378 -5.66 9.11 -5.97
C LEU A 378 -6.35 7.92 -5.29
N GLU A 379 -6.65 8.04 -4.01
CA GLU A 379 -7.42 7.03 -3.27
C GLU A 379 -8.82 6.82 -3.90
N ARG A 380 -9.52 7.90 -4.22
CA ARG A 380 -10.81 7.84 -4.93
C ARG A 380 -10.70 7.16 -6.30
N LEU A 381 -9.66 7.49 -7.09
CA LEU A 381 -9.43 6.88 -8.39
C LEU A 381 -9.15 5.38 -8.28
N SER A 382 -8.41 4.98 -7.25
CA SER A 382 -8.17 3.57 -6.92
C SER A 382 -9.48 2.83 -6.57
N LEU A 383 -10.34 3.45 -5.75
CA LEU A 383 -11.65 2.90 -5.40
C LEU A 383 -12.56 2.74 -6.63
N LEU A 384 -12.51 3.68 -7.58
CA LEU A 384 -13.28 3.60 -8.84
C LEU A 384 -12.82 2.47 -9.76
N GLN A 385 -11.56 2.06 -9.69
CA GLN A 385 -11.05 0.92 -10.46
C GLN A 385 -11.56 -0.43 -9.91
N SER A 386 -11.85 -0.47 -8.61
CA SER A 386 -12.22 -1.69 -7.89
C SER A 386 -13.71 -1.78 -7.53
N SER A 387 -14.50 -0.70 -7.72
CA SER A 387 -15.88 -0.62 -7.24
C SER A 387 -16.78 0.20 -8.19
N HIS A 388 -18.07 -0.08 -8.15
CA HIS A 388 -19.06 0.68 -8.91
C HIS A 388 -19.18 2.13 -8.37
N PRO A 389 -19.40 3.17 -9.23
CA PRO A 389 -19.49 4.58 -8.82
C PRO A 389 -20.50 4.89 -7.69
N ASN A 390 -21.50 4.04 -7.50
CA ASN A 390 -22.50 4.20 -6.43
C ASN A 390 -22.07 3.65 -5.06
N ASN A 391 -20.85 3.15 -4.92
CA ASN A 391 -20.34 2.62 -3.65
C ASN A 391 -20.34 3.72 -2.56
N PRO A 392 -20.85 3.45 -1.35
CA PRO A 392 -20.83 4.40 -0.22
C PRO A 392 -19.44 4.97 0.08
N LEU A 393 -18.38 4.17 -0.06
CA LEU A 393 -17.00 4.62 0.15
C LEU A 393 -16.57 5.68 -0.86
N ILE A 394 -17.00 5.56 -2.13
CA ILE A 394 -16.71 6.57 -3.16
C ILE A 394 -17.44 7.87 -2.84
N LYS A 395 -18.71 7.80 -2.41
CA LYS A 395 -19.47 8.98 -1.97
C LYS A 395 -18.81 9.68 -0.77
N GLN A 396 -18.33 8.91 0.19
CA GLN A 396 -17.59 9.44 1.32
C GLN A 396 -16.26 10.11 0.90
N ALA A 397 -15.54 9.51 -0.05
CA ALA A 397 -14.34 10.10 -0.63
C ALA A 397 -14.67 11.41 -1.37
N ASP A 398 -15.76 11.46 -2.12
CA ASP A 398 -16.23 12.66 -2.82
C ASP A 398 -16.54 13.80 -1.84
N GLU A 399 -17.20 13.51 -0.72
CA GLU A 399 -17.49 14.52 0.32
C GLU A 399 -16.22 15.05 0.99
N GLN A 400 -15.24 14.17 1.23
CA GLN A 400 -13.94 14.58 1.77
C GLN A 400 -13.16 15.42 0.78
N LEU A 401 -13.17 15.05 -0.50
CA LEU A 401 -12.55 15.81 -1.59
C LEU A 401 -13.16 17.21 -1.75
N ASP A 402 -14.47 17.34 -1.64
CA ASP A 402 -15.12 18.66 -1.71
C ASP A 402 -14.67 19.58 -0.54
N LYS A 403 -14.48 19.02 0.67
CA LYS A 403 -13.94 19.76 1.81
C LYS A 403 -12.48 20.16 1.60
N LEU A 404 -11.65 19.20 1.18
CA LEU A 404 -10.23 19.44 0.89
C LEU A 404 -10.06 20.47 -0.23
N ARG A 405 -10.86 20.41 -1.27
CA ARG A 405 -10.88 21.38 -2.35
C ARG A 405 -11.14 22.81 -1.85
N GLN A 406 -12.10 22.97 -0.96
CA GLN A 406 -12.35 24.27 -0.32
C GLN A 406 -11.14 24.72 0.51
N THR A 407 -10.52 23.81 1.24
CA THR A 407 -9.31 24.13 2.04
C THR A 407 -8.16 24.56 1.14
N VAL A 408 -7.96 23.91 -0.01
CA VAL A 408 -6.96 24.32 -1.03
C VAL A 408 -7.25 25.72 -1.54
N VAL A 409 -8.50 26.04 -1.90
CA VAL A 409 -8.88 27.39 -2.36
C VAL A 409 -8.61 28.45 -1.29
N VAL A 410 -8.92 28.14 -0.02
CA VAL A 410 -8.64 29.06 1.11
C VAL A 410 -7.13 29.23 1.30
N SER A 411 -6.35 28.14 1.22
CA SER A 411 -4.89 28.19 1.30
C SER A 411 -4.31 29.09 0.20
N PHE A 412 -4.75 28.91 -1.05
CA PHE A 412 -4.32 29.74 -2.16
C PHE A 412 -4.70 31.21 -1.97
N ALA A 413 -5.93 31.48 -1.49
CA ALA A 413 -6.36 32.85 -1.20
C ALA A 413 -5.51 33.52 -0.10
N ASN A 414 -5.10 32.76 0.93
CA ASN A 414 -4.20 33.26 1.98
C ASN A 414 -2.79 33.55 1.44
N SER A 415 -2.25 32.65 0.62
CA SER A 415 -0.96 32.84 -0.05
C SER A 415 -1.00 34.06 -0.98
N GLN A 416 -2.06 34.21 -1.76
CA GLN A 416 -2.29 35.35 -2.63
C GLN A 416 -2.31 36.68 -1.84
N LYS A 417 -3.03 36.69 -0.71
CA LYS A 417 -3.06 37.85 0.17
C LYS A 417 -1.68 38.20 0.72
N GLY A 418 -0.90 37.21 1.13
CA GLY A 418 0.47 37.40 1.61
C GLY A 418 1.38 38.02 0.54
N ILE A 419 1.35 37.45 -0.67
CA ILE A 419 2.10 37.95 -1.83
C ILE A 419 1.65 39.39 -2.17
N GLN A 420 0.35 39.65 -2.20
CA GLN A 420 -0.17 40.99 -2.48
C GLN A 420 0.28 42.02 -1.45
N GLN A 421 0.35 41.67 -0.16
CA GLN A 421 0.91 42.52 0.88
C GLN A 421 2.39 42.85 0.63
N SER A 422 3.17 41.84 0.24
CA SER A 422 4.60 42.01 -0.10
C SER A 422 4.79 42.92 -1.32
N ILE A 423 3.97 42.74 -2.37
CA ILE A 423 3.95 43.60 -3.57
C ILE A 423 3.66 45.04 -3.14
N ASN A 424 2.63 45.25 -2.31
CA ASN A 424 2.25 46.61 -1.86
C ASN A 424 3.35 47.26 -1.02
N GLN A 425 4.09 46.48 -0.21
CA GLN A 425 5.25 47.01 0.52
C GLN A 425 6.38 47.42 -0.42
N LEU A 426 6.70 46.62 -1.46
CA LEU A 426 7.71 46.98 -2.44
C LEU A 426 7.28 48.18 -3.28
N LYS A 427 6.01 48.25 -3.74
CA LYS A 427 5.44 49.42 -4.44
C LYS A 427 5.47 50.67 -3.58
N GLY A 428 5.19 50.59 -2.27
CA GLY A 428 5.33 51.72 -1.37
C GLY A 428 6.77 52.23 -1.26
N LYS A 429 7.77 51.37 -1.31
CA LYS A 429 9.19 51.77 -1.38
C LYS A 429 9.53 52.40 -2.74
N GLU A 430 8.99 51.86 -3.84
CA GLU A 430 9.12 52.38 -5.19
C GLU A 430 8.52 53.80 -5.29
N ASP A 431 7.30 54.05 -4.76
CA ASP A 431 6.65 55.35 -4.75
C ASP A 431 7.47 56.40 -3.98
N VAL A 432 8.08 56.04 -2.85
CA VAL A 432 8.97 56.93 -2.10
C VAL A 432 10.22 57.26 -2.93
N LEU A 433 10.77 56.32 -3.68
CA LEU A 433 11.93 56.55 -4.54
C LEU A 433 11.57 57.46 -5.74
N LEU A 434 10.43 57.20 -6.38
CA LEU A 434 9.86 58.01 -7.47
C LEU A 434 9.54 59.44 -7.01
N GLY A 435 8.98 59.62 -5.81
CA GLY A 435 8.74 60.94 -5.21
C GLY A 435 10.02 61.77 -4.99
N LYS A 436 11.16 61.12 -4.82
CA LYS A 436 12.48 61.78 -4.73
C LYS A 436 13.04 62.15 -6.11
N MET A 437 12.59 61.52 -7.20
CA MET A 437 13.07 61.79 -8.56
C MET A 437 12.36 63.00 -9.25
N GLY A 438 11.34 63.61 -8.63
CA GLY A 438 10.57 64.68 -9.24
C GLY A 438 9.54 64.16 -10.27
N ASN A 439 8.65 65.04 -10.76
CA ASN A 439 7.52 64.67 -11.62
C ASN A 439 7.95 63.86 -12.88
N VAL A 440 7.85 62.54 -12.80
CA VAL A 440 7.97 61.68 -13.97
C VAL A 440 6.72 61.89 -14.84
N PRO A 441 6.85 62.16 -16.15
CA PRO A 441 5.70 62.34 -17.01
C PRO A 441 4.77 61.10 -16.97
N THR A 442 3.47 61.30 -17.01
CA THR A 442 2.44 60.24 -16.98
C THR A 442 2.71 59.16 -18.05
N ILE A 443 3.27 59.56 -19.17
CA ILE A 443 3.64 58.71 -20.30
C ILE A 443 4.73 57.66 -19.93
N GLU A 444 5.75 58.10 -19.15
CA GLU A 444 6.81 57.17 -18.69
C GLU A 444 6.26 56.14 -17.68
N ARG A 445 5.39 56.58 -16.80
CA ARG A 445 4.73 55.70 -15.82
C ARG A 445 3.90 54.61 -16.51
N ASP A 446 3.09 54.99 -17.50
CA ASP A 446 2.25 54.04 -18.23
C ASP A 446 3.12 53.03 -19.05
N TYR A 447 4.22 53.52 -19.62
CA TYR A 447 5.17 52.65 -20.32
C TYR A 447 5.88 51.67 -19.39
N VAL A 448 6.37 52.14 -18.23
CA VAL A 448 7.03 51.29 -17.22
C VAL A 448 6.05 50.20 -16.71
N GLU A 449 4.78 50.56 -16.49
CA GLU A 449 3.77 49.57 -16.05
C GLU A 449 3.51 48.50 -17.12
N MET A 450 3.38 48.88 -18.42
CA MET A 450 3.24 47.91 -19.51
C MET A 450 4.49 47.06 -19.66
N LYS A 451 5.67 47.62 -19.51
CA LYS A 451 6.96 46.90 -19.57
C LYS A 451 7.10 45.88 -18.44
N ARG A 452 6.70 46.29 -17.23
CA ARG A 452 6.63 45.40 -16.06
C ARG A 452 5.69 44.21 -16.33
N GLN A 453 4.53 44.49 -16.93
CA GLN A 453 3.57 43.43 -17.24
C GLN A 453 4.11 42.45 -18.27
N GLU A 454 4.82 42.93 -19.30
CA GLU A 454 5.55 42.08 -20.28
C GLU A 454 6.57 41.20 -19.55
N GLU A 455 7.39 41.72 -18.66
CA GLU A 455 8.41 41.01 -17.91
C GLU A 455 7.79 39.95 -16.96
N VAL A 456 6.64 40.29 -16.32
CA VAL A 456 5.86 39.29 -15.53
C VAL A 456 5.43 38.11 -16.41
N TYR A 457 4.85 38.40 -17.59
CA TYR A 457 4.42 37.32 -18.48
C TYR A 457 5.60 36.52 -19.01
N GLN A 458 6.74 37.15 -19.33
CA GLN A 458 7.97 36.46 -19.69
C GLN A 458 8.48 35.57 -18.56
N GLY A 459 8.46 36.07 -17.31
CA GLY A 459 8.85 35.32 -16.13
C GLY A 459 7.97 34.08 -15.91
N VAL A 460 6.65 34.24 -16.02
CA VAL A 460 5.68 33.14 -15.93
C VAL A 460 5.88 32.14 -17.08
N TYR A 461 6.08 32.62 -18.30
CA TYR A 461 6.36 31.77 -19.46
C TYR A 461 7.60 30.90 -19.24
N LEU A 462 8.69 31.48 -18.81
CA LEU A 462 9.94 30.75 -18.53
C LEU A 462 9.78 29.74 -17.40
N LEU A 463 9.05 30.11 -16.33
CA LEU A 463 8.75 29.19 -15.22
C LEU A 463 7.94 27.99 -15.70
N LEU A 464 6.88 28.24 -16.46
CA LEU A 464 6.06 27.16 -17.04
C LEU A 464 6.83 26.29 -18.01
N LEU A 465 7.70 26.90 -18.85
CA LEU A 465 8.56 26.15 -19.76
C LEU A 465 9.53 25.25 -19.00
N GLN A 466 10.18 25.77 -17.97
CA GLN A 466 11.08 24.99 -17.11
C GLN A 466 10.33 23.85 -16.41
N LYS A 467 9.12 24.12 -15.91
CA LYS A 467 8.29 23.08 -15.26
C LYS A 467 7.82 22.04 -16.26
N ARG A 468 7.50 22.45 -17.50
CA ARG A 468 7.19 21.52 -18.59
C ARG A 468 8.34 20.54 -18.84
N GLU A 469 9.55 21.06 -18.99
CA GLU A 469 10.74 20.22 -19.24
C GLU A 469 11.01 19.28 -18.07
N SER A 470 10.93 19.74 -16.82
CA SER A 470 11.10 18.87 -15.64
C SER A 470 10.03 17.78 -15.56
N THR A 471 8.76 18.12 -15.86
CA THR A 471 7.66 17.14 -15.88
C THR A 471 7.83 16.13 -17.02
N MET A 472 8.34 16.55 -18.17
CA MET A 472 8.65 15.67 -19.30
C MET A 472 9.77 14.67 -18.96
N LEU A 473 10.78 15.11 -18.22
CA LEU A 473 11.83 14.22 -17.70
C LEU A 473 11.25 13.18 -16.75
N THR A 474 10.31 13.56 -15.87
CA THR A 474 9.63 12.64 -14.94
C THR A 474 8.85 11.55 -15.70
N LEU A 475 8.12 11.91 -16.77
CA LEU A 475 7.42 10.94 -17.64
C LEU A 475 8.39 9.96 -18.32
N GLY A 476 9.61 10.37 -18.62
CA GLY A 476 10.63 9.51 -19.25
C GLY A 476 11.38 8.61 -18.28
N GLN A 477 11.31 8.86 -16.97
CA GLN A 477 12.05 8.08 -15.98
C GLN A 477 11.36 6.76 -15.66
N GLN A 478 12.07 5.65 -15.88
CA GLN A 478 11.62 4.29 -15.52
C GLN A 478 12.20 3.86 -14.15
N LYS A 479 12.20 4.74 -13.15
CA LYS A 479 12.69 4.38 -11.82
C LYS A 479 11.64 3.58 -11.07
N ASP A 480 12.09 2.53 -10.39
CA ASP A 480 11.26 1.81 -9.43
C ASP A 480 11.21 2.59 -8.12
N LYS A 481 10.00 2.76 -7.56
CA LYS A 481 9.81 3.41 -6.27
C LYS A 481 10.41 2.59 -5.13
N ALA A 482 10.27 1.27 -5.21
CA ALA A 482 10.90 0.32 -4.30
C ALA A 482 12.05 -0.39 -5.01
N VAL A 483 13.28 -0.05 -4.64
CA VAL A 483 14.48 -0.74 -5.09
C VAL A 483 14.71 -1.96 -4.21
N THR A 484 14.76 -3.13 -4.81
CA THR A 484 14.99 -4.38 -4.09
C THR A 484 16.44 -4.44 -3.62
N LEU A 485 16.66 -4.37 -2.31
CA LEU A 485 17.98 -4.58 -1.70
C LEU A 485 18.29 -6.08 -1.61
N ASP A 486 17.33 -6.85 -1.11
CA ASP A 486 17.38 -8.30 -1.05
C ASP A 486 16.17 -8.89 -1.76
N ASN A 487 16.39 -9.65 -2.83
CA ASN A 487 15.34 -10.43 -3.46
C ASN A 487 14.73 -11.43 -2.48
N ALA A 488 13.47 -11.79 -2.69
CA ALA A 488 12.78 -12.73 -1.82
C ALA A 488 13.61 -14.01 -1.59
N PHE A 489 14.08 -14.22 -0.38
CA PHE A 489 14.87 -15.38 0.02
C PHE A 489 14.23 -16.10 1.20
N VAL A 490 14.54 -17.40 1.31
CA VAL A 490 13.99 -18.29 2.32
C VAL A 490 14.99 -18.47 3.43
N LYS A 491 14.60 -18.21 4.68
CA LYS A 491 15.44 -18.52 5.84
C LYS A 491 15.70 -20.03 5.93
N ARG A 492 16.95 -20.39 6.21
CA ARG A 492 17.41 -21.80 6.21
C ARG A 492 16.63 -22.68 7.19
N LYS A 493 16.28 -22.15 8.37
CA LYS A 493 15.60 -22.91 9.44
C LYS A 493 14.08 -22.80 9.26
N ALA A 494 13.39 -23.93 9.31
CA ALA A 494 11.94 -23.95 9.40
C ALA A 494 11.47 -23.40 10.75
N ILE A 495 10.37 -22.64 10.75
CA ILE A 495 9.75 -22.07 11.96
C ILE A 495 8.86 -23.12 12.63
N HIS A 496 8.13 -23.89 11.83
CA HIS A 496 7.23 -24.96 12.27
C HIS A 496 7.53 -26.27 11.54
N PRO A 497 7.27 -27.45 12.18
CA PRO A 497 6.90 -27.65 13.58
C PRO A 497 8.09 -27.38 14.51
N ARG A 498 7.84 -26.74 15.66
CA ARG A 498 8.89 -26.47 16.66
C ARG A 498 9.14 -27.73 17.49
N LYS A 499 10.35 -28.26 17.42
CA LYS A 499 10.79 -29.44 18.19
C LYS A 499 10.60 -29.25 19.70
N LEU A 500 10.74 -28.02 20.19
CA LEU A 500 10.55 -27.69 21.60
C LEU A 500 9.11 -27.96 22.07
N TYR A 501 8.10 -27.60 21.26
CA TYR A 501 6.71 -27.86 21.61
C TYR A 501 6.38 -29.35 21.59
N ALA A 502 6.99 -30.11 20.69
CA ALA A 502 6.90 -31.57 20.70
C ALA A 502 7.51 -32.16 21.98
N ALA A 503 8.67 -31.68 22.43
CA ALA A 503 9.30 -32.12 23.67
C ALA A 503 8.46 -31.76 24.90
N ILE A 504 7.94 -30.53 24.98
CA ILE A 504 7.02 -30.11 26.06
C ILE A 504 5.75 -30.96 26.06
N GLY A 505 5.20 -31.25 24.86
CA GLY A 505 4.03 -32.10 24.70
C GLY A 505 4.28 -33.53 25.19
N ILE A 506 5.44 -34.13 24.88
CA ILE A 506 5.85 -35.44 25.41
C ILE A 506 5.89 -35.41 26.94
N ALA A 507 6.56 -34.42 27.55
CA ALA A 507 6.69 -34.29 28.99
C ALA A 507 5.31 -34.12 29.66
N ALA A 508 4.48 -33.21 29.14
CA ALA A 508 3.14 -32.96 29.69
C ALA A 508 2.24 -34.23 29.58
N PHE A 509 2.24 -34.88 28.42
CA PHE A 509 1.43 -36.09 28.20
C PHE A 509 1.87 -37.25 29.12
N THR A 510 3.17 -37.43 29.29
CA THR A 510 3.74 -38.46 30.15
C THR A 510 3.39 -38.28 31.62
N ILE A 511 3.20 -37.02 32.07
CA ILE A 511 2.84 -36.71 33.47
C ILE A 511 1.32 -36.70 33.67
N VAL A 512 0.60 -35.99 32.84
CA VAL A 512 -0.84 -35.72 33.03
C VAL A 512 -1.70 -36.97 32.77
N VAL A 513 -1.41 -37.72 31.70
CA VAL A 513 -2.24 -38.86 31.30
C VAL A 513 -2.25 -39.99 32.32
N PRO A 514 -1.11 -40.43 32.89
CA PRO A 514 -1.13 -41.43 33.95
C PRO A 514 -1.87 -40.99 35.21
N ILE A 515 -1.70 -39.72 35.61
CA ILE A 515 -2.43 -39.17 36.78
C ILE A 515 -3.94 -39.24 36.52
N PHE A 516 -4.38 -38.87 35.33
CA PHE A 516 -5.79 -38.88 34.95
C PHE A 516 -6.36 -40.31 34.90
N ILE A 517 -5.59 -41.28 34.36
CA ILE A 517 -5.98 -42.69 34.35
C ILE A 517 -6.10 -43.24 35.76
N LEU A 518 -5.18 -42.91 36.70
CA LEU A 518 -5.20 -43.35 38.09
C LEU A 518 -6.38 -42.74 38.86
N LEU A 519 -6.69 -41.47 38.62
CA LEU A 519 -7.84 -40.80 39.26
C LEU A 519 -9.16 -41.43 38.81
N ILE A 520 -9.33 -41.67 37.50
CA ILE A 520 -10.52 -42.31 36.95
C ILE A 520 -10.62 -43.75 37.46
N GLY A 521 -9.50 -44.49 37.44
CA GLY A 521 -9.46 -45.85 37.95
C GLY A 521 -9.82 -45.94 39.42
N GLY A 522 -9.36 -44.96 40.22
CA GLY A 522 -9.75 -44.83 41.65
C GLY A 522 -11.23 -44.53 41.84
N LEU A 523 -11.80 -43.61 41.07
CA LEU A 523 -13.23 -43.34 41.07
C LEU A 523 -14.09 -44.55 40.67
N PHE A 524 -13.67 -45.27 39.63
CA PHE A 524 -14.38 -46.48 39.18
C PHE A 524 -14.29 -47.59 40.21
N SER A 525 -13.17 -47.75 40.93
CA SER A 525 -13.02 -48.76 41.97
C SER A 525 -13.91 -48.43 43.19
N SER A 526 -13.97 -47.16 43.60
CA SER A 526 -14.85 -46.71 44.71
C SER A 526 -16.35 -46.90 44.36
N LEU A 527 -16.75 -46.52 43.13
CA LEU A 527 -18.12 -46.75 42.65
C LEU A 527 -18.48 -48.25 42.58
N LYS A 528 -17.53 -49.09 42.17
CA LYS A 528 -17.74 -50.54 42.11
C LYS A 528 -17.86 -51.17 43.50
N GLU A 529 -17.12 -50.68 44.49
CA GLU A 529 -17.23 -51.10 45.88
C GLU A 529 -18.56 -50.63 46.49
N GLU A 530 -18.98 -49.43 46.21
CA GLU A 530 -20.25 -48.87 46.67
C GLU A 530 -21.43 -49.60 46.08
N TYR A 531 -21.39 -49.93 44.78
CA TYR A 531 -22.38 -50.77 44.12
C TYR A 531 -22.41 -52.19 44.68
N LYS A 532 -21.26 -52.79 45.01
CA LYS A 532 -21.22 -54.09 45.68
C LYS A 532 -21.77 -54.04 47.09
N ARG A 533 -21.53 -52.97 47.86
CA ARG A 533 -22.10 -52.80 49.22
C ARG A 533 -23.61 -52.66 49.15
N GLN A 534 -24.16 -51.87 48.22
CA GLN A 534 -25.62 -51.74 48.03
C GLN A 534 -26.28 -53.03 47.59
N LYS A 535 -25.59 -53.90 46.85
CA LYS A 535 -26.11 -55.20 46.40
C LYS A 535 -26.01 -56.30 47.49
N SER A 536 -25.19 -56.08 48.53
CA SER A 536 -24.99 -57.04 49.62
C SER A 536 -25.82 -56.72 50.89
N THR A 537 -26.57 -55.63 50.93
CA THR A 537 -27.53 -55.32 51.99
C THR A 537 -28.84 -56.00 51.64
N PRO A 538 -29.28 -57.07 52.39
CA PRO A 538 -30.61 -57.64 52.22
C PRO A 538 -31.67 -56.60 52.58
N ALA A 539 -32.72 -56.51 51.79
CA ALA A 539 -33.92 -55.78 52.19
C ALA A 539 -34.50 -56.46 53.45
N GLU A 540 -34.34 -55.82 54.60
CA GLU A 540 -35.20 -56.17 55.74
C GLU A 540 -36.58 -55.58 55.50
N GLU A 541 -37.54 -56.50 55.27
CA GLU A 541 -38.99 -56.23 55.45
C GLU A 541 -39.32 -55.98 56.88
#